data_1134701bf6686b6dcb5d1a4bd1d7afcd
#
_entry.id   1134701bf6686b6dcb5d1a4bd1d7afcd
#
_cell.length_a   1.000
_cell.length_b   1.000
_cell.length_c   1.000
_cell.angle_alpha   90.00
_cell.angle_beta   90.00
_cell.angle_gamma   90.00
#
_symmetry.space_group_name_H-M   'P 1'
#
loop_
_entity.id
_entity.type
_entity.pdbx_description
1 polymer ?
#
loop_
_entity_poly.entity_id
_entity_poly.type
_entity_poly.pdbx_seq_one_letter_code
_entity_poly.pdbx_strand_id
1 'polypeptide(L)'
;MPFEFDLHGWFAGGTAADGLRTVPMAPPSQSTTTNEGEPRANWNGLAWVMRPYVAPPPEPEPQPVEVSRIVSVLGFRRRFTPAEKAAIEWAAVDRPDQPEAQRMQAAALRATLADQAAAQFIHLDDPATVVGVQGLEALGIIAPGRALEILTAPIQPEELP
;
A
#
# COMPACT_ATOMS: atom_id res chain seq x y z
N MET A 1 -29.10 18.75 32.27
CA MET A 1 -28.11 18.51 31.21
C MET A 1 -28.47 17.20 30.56
N PRO A 2 -28.36 17.04 29.23
CA PRO A 2 -28.59 15.75 28.56
C PRO A 2 -27.53 14.75 28.98
N PHE A 3 -27.90 13.47 29.00
CA PHE A 3 -27.00 12.35 29.32
C PHE A 3 -26.44 11.75 28.01
N GLU A 4 -25.19 11.38 27.99
CA GLU A 4 -24.48 10.99 26.80
C GLU A 4 -24.31 9.47 26.70
N PHE A 5 -24.34 8.94 25.49
CA PHE A 5 -24.09 7.53 25.21
C PHE A 5 -23.28 7.37 23.92
N ASP A 6 -22.49 6.30 23.86
CA ASP A 6 -21.65 5.95 22.71
C ASP A 6 -22.45 5.36 21.54
N LEU A 7 -21.76 5.00 20.46
CA LEU A 7 -22.36 4.41 19.26
C LEU A 7 -23.08 3.07 19.52
N HIS A 8 -22.74 2.38 20.61
CA HIS A 8 -23.32 1.09 21.03
C HIS A 8 -24.43 1.29 22.08
N GLY A 9 -24.77 2.55 22.42
CA GLY A 9 -25.79 2.90 23.37
C GLY A 9 -25.34 2.89 24.83
N TRP A 10 -24.06 2.63 25.16
CA TRP A 10 -23.59 2.60 26.53
C TRP A 10 -23.45 4.01 27.09
N PHE A 11 -23.87 4.20 28.35
CA PHE A 11 -23.71 5.50 29.03
C PHE A 11 -22.24 5.92 29.09
N ALA A 12 -21.94 7.12 28.59
CA ALA A 12 -20.56 7.58 28.39
C ALA A 12 -20.07 8.55 29.48
N GLY A 13 -20.95 9.04 30.37
CA GLY A 13 -20.54 9.86 31.51
C GLY A 13 -19.97 11.23 31.18
N GLY A 14 -20.58 11.97 30.28
CA GLY A 14 -20.46 13.40 30.08
C GLY A 14 -19.10 14.08 30.00
N THR A 15 -18.50 14.09 28.87
CA THR A 15 -17.88 15.21 28.16
C THR A 15 -17.92 14.86 26.69
N ALA A 16 -18.53 15.73 25.86
CA ALA A 16 -18.74 15.47 24.45
C ALA A 16 -17.42 15.09 23.76
N ALA A 17 -17.25 13.80 23.46
CA ALA A 17 -16.29 13.31 22.48
C ALA A 17 -17.02 13.10 21.16
N ASP A 18 -16.33 13.21 20.03
CA ASP A 18 -16.90 12.98 18.72
C ASP A 18 -17.59 11.61 18.66
N GLY A 19 -18.83 11.57 18.17
CA GLY A 19 -19.64 10.36 18.07
C GLY A 19 -20.56 10.05 19.23
N LEU A 20 -20.58 10.85 20.29
CA LEU A 20 -21.56 10.70 21.37
C LEU A 20 -22.92 11.24 21.00
N ARG A 21 -23.96 10.58 21.52
CA ARG A 21 -25.37 10.99 21.39
C ARG A 21 -25.90 11.34 22.75
N THR A 22 -26.92 12.20 22.79
CA THR A 22 -27.49 12.71 24.04
C THR A 22 -28.98 12.43 24.15
N VAL A 23 -29.43 12.11 25.37
CA VAL A 23 -30.85 11.99 25.71
C VAL A 23 -31.13 12.75 27.00
N PRO A 24 -32.34 13.35 27.16
CA PRO A 24 -32.70 14.12 28.36
C PRO A 24 -33.00 13.26 29.58
N MET A 25 -33.25 11.96 29.39
CA MET A 25 -33.62 11.01 30.45
C MET A 25 -32.37 10.51 31.17
N ALA A 26 -32.39 10.57 32.49
CA ALA A 26 -31.29 10.09 33.32
C ALA A 26 -31.15 8.55 33.26
N PRO A 27 -29.94 8.01 33.20
CA PRO A 27 -29.70 6.56 33.28
C PRO A 27 -29.95 6.09 34.72
N PRO A 28 -30.38 4.82 34.92
CA PRO A 28 -30.56 4.21 36.23
C PRO A 28 -29.26 4.05 37.00
N SER A 29 -28.14 4.05 36.32
CA SER A 29 -26.79 4.05 36.89
C SER A 29 -25.86 4.91 36.04
N GLN A 30 -24.98 5.68 36.68
CA GLN A 30 -23.96 6.50 36.02
C GLN A 30 -22.59 5.76 35.98
N SER A 31 -22.58 4.44 36.14
CA SER A 31 -21.38 3.65 35.98
C SER A 31 -20.91 3.66 34.54
N THR A 32 -19.65 3.99 34.33
CA THR A 32 -18.94 3.97 33.04
C THR A 32 -17.97 2.79 32.97
N THR A 33 -18.21 1.73 33.76
CA THR A 33 -17.35 0.56 33.78
C THR A 33 -17.11 0.00 32.38
N THR A 34 -15.90 -0.45 32.12
CA THR A 34 -15.50 -1.17 30.91
C THR A 34 -15.18 -2.65 31.21
N ASN A 35 -15.46 -3.08 32.45
CA ASN A 35 -15.29 -4.48 32.81
C ASN A 35 -16.43 -5.31 32.23
N GLU A 36 -16.12 -6.34 31.47
CA GLU A 36 -17.12 -7.22 30.90
C GLU A 36 -17.96 -7.91 31.98
N GLY A 37 -19.26 -8.00 31.76
CA GLY A 37 -20.21 -8.62 32.68
C GLY A 37 -20.70 -7.71 33.79
N GLU A 38 -20.07 -6.55 34.06
CA GLU A 38 -20.59 -5.60 35.05
C GLU A 38 -21.84 -4.85 34.52
N PRO A 39 -22.84 -4.57 35.38
CA PRO A 39 -24.03 -3.88 34.94
C PRO A 39 -23.75 -2.42 34.59
N ARG A 40 -24.07 -2.04 33.37
CA ARG A 40 -23.96 -0.69 32.84
C ARG A 40 -25.26 -0.26 32.15
N ALA A 41 -25.57 1.03 32.18
CA ALA A 41 -26.74 1.57 31.50
C ALA A 41 -26.51 1.59 29.98
N ASN A 42 -27.46 1.03 29.23
CA ASN A 42 -27.47 1.01 27.78
C ASN A 42 -28.76 1.66 27.27
N TRP A 43 -28.65 2.59 26.33
CA TRP A 43 -29.78 3.22 25.66
C TRP A 43 -30.24 2.39 24.47
N ASN A 44 -31.48 1.90 24.52
CA ASN A 44 -32.04 1.03 23.47
C ASN A 44 -32.85 1.79 22.39
N GLY A 45 -32.78 3.11 22.38
CA GLY A 45 -33.57 3.99 21.50
C GLY A 45 -34.82 4.59 22.14
N LEU A 46 -35.32 4.03 23.25
CA LEU A 46 -36.53 4.44 23.96
C LEU A 46 -36.29 4.71 25.45
N ALA A 47 -35.49 3.90 26.08
CA ALA A 47 -35.21 3.94 27.51
C ALA A 47 -33.81 3.42 27.84
N TRP A 48 -33.32 3.82 29.02
CA TRP A 48 -32.13 3.21 29.60
C TRP A 48 -32.44 1.83 30.20
N VAL A 49 -31.65 0.84 29.85
CA VAL A 49 -31.76 -0.54 30.34
C VAL A 49 -30.42 -0.94 30.98
N MET A 50 -30.47 -1.48 32.18
CA MET A 50 -29.28 -2.09 32.80
C MET A 50 -28.96 -3.42 32.12
N ARG A 51 -27.77 -3.55 31.58
CA ARG A 51 -27.28 -4.79 30.96
C ARG A 51 -25.85 -5.07 31.41
N PRO A 52 -25.42 -6.33 31.41
CA PRO A 52 -24.00 -6.65 31.52
C PRO A 52 -23.25 -5.95 30.38
N TYR A 53 -22.17 -5.24 30.71
CA TYR A 53 -21.35 -4.60 29.68
C TYR A 53 -20.70 -5.65 28.82
N VAL A 54 -20.80 -5.46 27.51
CA VAL A 54 -20.09 -6.26 26.51
C VAL A 54 -19.22 -5.26 25.73
N ALA A 55 -17.91 -5.50 25.74
CA ALA A 55 -17.01 -4.67 24.95
C ALA A 55 -17.37 -4.77 23.46
N PRO A 56 -17.44 -3.64 22.74
CA PRO A 56 -17.59 -3.71 21.30
C PRO A 56 -16.44 -4.52 20.69
N PRO A 57 -16.71 -5.27 19.60
CA PRO A 57 -15.64 -5.96 18.88
C PRO A 57 -14.51 -4.99 18.59
N PRO A 58 -13.25 -5.41 18.73
CA PRO A 58 -12.14 -4.54 18.35
C PRO A 58 -12.36 -4.07 16.91
N GLU A 59 -12.18 -2.76 16.69
CA GLU A 59 -12.24 -2.20 15.35
C GLU A 59 -11.25 -2.97 14.48
N PRO A 60 -11.66 -3.48 13.29
CA PRO A 60 -10.74 -4.23 12.45
C PRO A 60 -9.51 -3.37 12.21
N GLU A 61 -8.34 -3.90 12.56
CA GLU A 61 -7.08 -3.22 12.28
C GLU A 61 -7.07 -2.81 10.82
N PRO A 62 -6.71 -1.55 10.50
CA PRO A 62 -6.63 -1.11 9.12
C PRO A 62 -5.72 -2.10 8.38
N GLN A 63 -6.31 -2.88 7.48
CA GLN A 63 -5.54 -3.80 6.65
C GLN A 63 -4.47 -2.96 5.95
N PRO A 64 -3.20 -3.42 5.90
CA PRO A 64 -2.18 -2.74 5.14
C PRO A 64 -2.74 -2.52 3.74
N VAL A 65 -2.90 -1.27 3.36
CA VAL A 65 -3.26 -0.93 1.98
C VAL A 65 -2.09 -1.44 1.16
N GLU A 66 -2.28 -2.54 0.44
CA GLU A 66 -1.31 -2.98 -0.56
C GLU A 66 -1.18 -1.83 -1.56
N VAL A 67 -0.16 -1.03 -1.38
CA VAL A 67 0.15 0.05 -2.32
C VAL A 67 0.57 -0.66 -3.60
N SER A 68 -0.34 -0.68 -4.57
CA SER A 68 -0.06 -1.26 -5.87
C SER A 68 1.17 -0.57 -6.45
N ARG A 69 2.28 -1.32 -6.57
CA ARG A 69 3.54 -0.80 -7.08
C ARG A 69 3.58 -0.92 -8.60
N ILE A 70 2.60 -0.25 -9.22
CA ILE A 70 2.41 -0.21 -10.67
C ILE A 70 2.78 1.19 -11.18
N VAL A 71 3.57 1.23 -12.23
CA VAL A 71 3.96 2.46 -12.92
C VAL A 71 3.67 2.36 -14.42
N SER A 72 3.47 3.47 -15.07
CA SER A 72 3.41 3.52 -16.53
C SER A 72 4.77 3.12 -17.13
N VAL A 73 4.75 2.62 -18.36
CA VAL A 73 6.00 2.27 -19.09
C VAL A 73 6.93 3.47 -19.19
N LEU A 74 6.38 4.67 -19.45
CA LEU A 74 7.17 5.89 -19.49
C LEU A 74 7.72 6.27 -18.10
N GLY A 75 6.90 6.13 -17.04
CA GLY A 75 7.30 6.35 -15.66
C GLY A 75 8.47 5.44 -15.28
N PHE A 76 8.36 4.15 -15.58
CA PHE A 76 9.45 3.20 -15.37
C PHE A 76 10.73 3.60 -16.12
N ARG A 77 10.63 3.97 -17.40
CA ARG A 77 11.80 4.42 -18.18
C ARG A 77 12.44 5.71 -17.66
N ARG A 78 11.68 6.58 -16.99
CA ARG A 78 12.21 7.81 -16.38
C ARG A 78 13.06 7.55 -15.15
N ARG A 79 12.95 6.37 -14.52
CA ARG A 79 13.81 5.96 -13.41
C ARG A 79 15.26 5.73 -13.82
N PHE A 80 15.51 5.53 -15.12
CA PHE A 80 16.85 5.39 -15.68
C PHE A 80 17.35 6.76 -16.19
N THR A 81 18.62 7.03 -15.92
CA THR A 81 19.29 8.22 -16.49
C THR A 81 19.42 8.11 -18.01
N PRO A 82 19.61 9.24 -18.72
CA PRO A 82 19.88 9.20 -20.16
C PRO A 82 21.07 8.32 -20.54
N ALA A 83 22.14 8.32 -19.74
CA ALA A 83 23.32 7.50 -19.96
C ALA A 83 23.03 6.00 -19.80
N GLU A 84 22.29 5.62 -18.75
CA GLU A 84 21.85 4.23 -18.54
C GLU A 84 20.97 3.75 -19.69
N LYS A 85 20.01 4.56 -20.14
CA LYS A 85 19.17 4.24 -21.30
C LYS A 85 20.00 4.01 -22.56
N ALA A 86 20.97 4.88 -22.84
CA ALA A 86 21.84 4.72 -23.97
C ALA A 86 22.71 3.44 -23.87
N ALA A 87 23.21 3.12 -22.67
CA ALA A 87 23.96 1.90 -22.42
C ALA A 87 23.12 0.63 -22.63
N ILE A 88 21.87 0.64 -22.17
CA ILE A 88 20.90 -0.47 -22.36
C ILE A 88 20.65 -0.69 -23.85
N GLU A 89 20.30 0.37 -24.59
CA GLU A 89 20.05 0.28 -26.04
C GLU A 89 21.31 -0.17 -26.78
N TRP A 90 22.49 0.31 -26.38
CA TRP A 90 23.77 -0.10 -26.97
C TRP A 90 24.07 -1.58 -26.71
N ALA A 91 23.79 -2.09 -25.49
CA ALA A 91 23.99 -3.50 -25.14
C ALA A 91 23.03 -4.44 -25.91
N ALA A 92 21.89 -3.93 -26.34
CA ALA A 92 20.91 -4.67 -27.11
C ALA A 92 21.27 -4.79 -28.63
N VAL A 93 22.29 -4.07 -29.11
CA VAL A 93 22.69 -4.14 -30.53
C VAL A 93 23.36 -5.46 -30.84
N ASP A 94 22.90 -6.17 -31.88
CA ASP A 94 23.58 -7.34 -32.41
C ASP A 94 24.83 -6.94 -33.21
N ARG A 95 26.02 -7.44 -32.82
CA ARG A 95 27.28 -7.15 -33.45
C ARG A 95 27.88 -8.43 -33.97
N PRO A 96 28.02 -8.56 -35.29
CA PRO A 96 28.54 -9.79 -35.91
C PRO A 96 29.98 -10.18 -35.50
N ASP A 97 30.75 -9.19 -35.05
CA ASP A 97 32.13 -9.36 -34.58
C ASP A 97 32.25 -9.89 -33.15
N GLN A 98 31.12 -9.95 -32.41
CA GLN A 98 31.10 -10.47 -31.04
C GLN A 98 30.90 -12.00 -30.98
N PRO A 99 31.39 -12.64 -29.90
CA PRO A 99 31.10 -14.03 -29.62
C PRO A 99 29.62 -14.34 -29.57
N GLU A 100 29.21 -15.53 -29.98
CA GLU A 100 27.80 -15.95 -29.99
C GLU A 100 27.09 -15.74 -28.66
N ALA A 101 27.76 -16.01 -27.53
CA ALA A 101 27.18 -15.78 -26.21
C ALA A 101 26.77 -14.33 -25.97
N GLN A 102 27.55 -13.34 -26.40
CA GLN A 102 27.24 -11.91 -26.28
C GLN A 102 26.12 -11.51 -27.24
N ARG A 103 26.10 -12.07 -28.42
CA ARG A 103 25.01 -11.87 -29.38
C ARG A 103 23.68 -12.43 -28.87
N MET A 104 23.71 -13.57 -28.19
CA MET A 104 22.53 -14.13 -27.52
C MET A 104 22.06 -13.27 -26.36
N GLN A 105 22.97 -12.70 -25.58
CA GLN A 105 22.59 -11.72 -24.53
C GLN A 105 21.93 -10.47 -25.12
N ALA A 106 22.49 -9.92 -26.20
CA ALA A 106 21.89 -8.79 -26.90
C ALA A 106 20.50 -9.13 -27.46
N ALA A 107 20.31 -10.35 -27.97
CA ALA A 107 18.99 -10.81 -28.43
C ALA A 107 17.98 -10.93 -27.28
N ALA A 108 18.39 -11.49 -26.15
CA ALA A 108 17.55 -11.61 -24.95
C ALA A 108 17.15 -10.21 -24.43
N LEU A 109 18.09 -9.26 -24.39
CA LEU A 109 17.80 -7.89 -23.96
C LEU A 109 16.82 -7.19 -24.92
N ARG A 110 16.95 -7.38 -26.24
CA ARG A 110 15.98 -6.86 -27.22
C ARG A 110 14.58 -7.42 -27.00
N ALA A 111 14.47 -8.72 -26.72
CA ALA A 111 13.18 -9.34 -26.43
C ALA A 111 12.54 -8.71 -25.19
N THR A 112 13.31 -8.57 -24.09
CA THR A 112 12.81 -7.92 -22.85
C THR A 112 12.37 -6.46 -23.10
N LEU A 113 13.13 -5.68 -23.89
CA LEU A 113 12.77 -4.32 -24.23
C LEU A 113 11.50 -4.25 -25.10
N ALA A 114 11.30 -5.21 -26.01
CA ALA A 114 10.09 -5.31 -26.81
C ALA A 114 8.88 -5.65 -25.94
N ASP A 115 9.00 -6.60 -25.02
CA ASP A 115 7.94 -6.97 -24.07
C ASP A 115 7.57 -5.77 -23.18
N GLN A 116 8.57 -5.06 -22.66
CA GLN A 116 8.37 -3.84 -21.90
C GLN A 116 7.63 -2.75 -22.71
N ALA A 117 8.00 -2.57 -23.98
CA ALA A 117 7.36 -1.58 -24.85
C ALA A 117 5.91 -1.94 -25.19
N ALA A 118 5.57 -3.23 -25.22
CA ALA A 118 4.23 -3.74 -25.48
C ALA A 118 3.33 -3.75 -24.21
N ALA A 119 3.92 -3.64 -23.02
CA ALA A 119 3.18 -3.61 -21.77
C ALA A 119 2.36 -2.32 -21.63
N GLN A 120 1.19 -2.41 -20.97
CA GLN A 120 0.39 -1.23 -20.62
C GLN A 120 0.93 -0.52 -19.37
N PHE A 121 1.47 -1.29 -18.44
CA PHE A 121 2.06 -0.84 -17.17
C PHE A 121 3.14 -1.82 -16.72
N ILE A 122 3.96 -1.40 -15.78
CA ILE A 122 5.04 -2.20 -15.19
C ILE A 122 4.77 -2.39 -13.70
N HIS A 123 4.76 -3.62 -13.25
CA HIS A 123 4.77 -3.96 -11.83
C HIS A 123 6.21 -4.01 -11.32
N LEU A 124 6.55 -3.15 -10.37
CA LEU A 124 7.92 -3.08 -9.83
C LEU A 124 8.31 -4.29 -8.99
N ASP A 125 7.31 -5.02 -8.44
CA ASP A 125 7.53 -6.22 -7.64
C ASP A 125 7.35 -7.51 -8.46
N ASP A 126 7.02 -7.41 -9.75
CA ASP A 126 6.95 -8.58 -10.62
C ASP A 126 8.34 -9.23 -10.75
N PRO A 127 8.44 -10.55 -10.53
CA PRO A 127 9.73 -11.26 -10.59
C PRO A 127 10.50 -11.06 -11.90
N ALA A 128 9.80 -10.97 -13.03
CA ALA A 128 10.42 -10.73 -14.32
C ALA A 128 11.03 -9.33 -14.41
N THR A 129 10.32 -8.32 -13.90
CA THR A 129 10.82 -6.93 -13.80
C THR A 129 12.03 -6.84 -12.89
N VAL A 130 11.97 -7.46 -11.71
CA VAL A 130 13.07 -7.47 -10.73
C VAL A 130 14.31 -8.13 -11.32
N VAL A 131 14.17 -9.34 -11.89
CA VAL A 131 15.27 -10.09 -12.51
C VAL A 131 15.84 -9.30 -13.70
N GLY A 132 14.99 -8.66 -14.50
CA GLY A 132 15.44 -7.85 -15.64
C GLY A 132 16.33 -6.68 -15.21
N VAL A 133 15.91 -5.90 -14.20
CA VAL A 133 16.69 -4.74 -13.70
C VAL A 133 17.97 -5.20 -13.00
N GLN A 134 17.91 -6.26 -12.17
CA GLN A 134 19.10 -6.86 -11.55
C GLN A 134 20.09 -7.42 -12.58
N GLY A 135 19.58 -7.98 -13.67
CA GLY A 135 20.38 -8.45 -14.80
C GLY A 135 21.18 -7.32 -15.46
N LEU A 136 20.62 -6.13 -15.60
CA LEU A 136 21.35 -4.95 -16.11
C LEU A 136 22.52 -4.57 -15.19
N GLU A 137 22.34 -4.67 -13.88
CA GLU A 137 23.40 -4.42 -12.90
C GLU A 137 24.48 -5.51 -12.96
N ALA A 138 24.08 -6.80 -13.01
CA ALA A 138 25.01 -7.92 -13.09
C ALA A 138 25.86 -7.91 -14.37
N LEU A 139 25.30 -7.36 -15.47
CA LEU A 139 26.02 -7.16 -16.73
C LEU A 139 26.89 -5.89 -16.74
N GLY A 140 26.86 -5.08 -15.66
CA GLY A 140 27.60 -3.82 -15.58
C GLY A 140 27.06 -2.71 -16.49
N ILE A 141 25.83 -2.83 -16.97
CA ILE A 141 25.16 -1.83 -17.81
C ILE A 141 24.70 -0.64 -16.95
N ILE A 142 24.27 -0.93 -15.72
CA ILE A 142 23.99 0.08 -14.68
C ILE A 142 24.93 -0.14 -13.49
N ALA A 143 25.15 0.90 -12.69
CA ALA A 143 26.07 0.84 -11.56
C ALA A 143 25.58 -0.09 -10.43
N PRO A 144 26.47 -0.65 -9.60
CA PRO A 144 26.11 -1.45 -8.43
C PRO A 144 25.19 -0.68 -7.46
N GLY A 145 24.13 -1.35 -6.98
CA GLY A 145 23.10 -0.76 -6.11
C GLY A 145 22.00 0.00 -6.86
N ARG A 146 22.19 0.28 -8.13
CA ARG A 146 21.25 1.07 -8.93
C ARG A 146 19.95 0.32 -9.21
N ALA A 147 20.01 -1.00 -9.33
CA ALA A 147 18.83 -1.85 -9.48
C ALA A 147 17.88 -1.70 -8.28
N LEU A 148 18.41 -1.68 -7.05
CA LEU A 148 17.62 -1.48 -5.85
C LEU A 148 16.96 -0.10 -5.85
N GLU A 149 17.68 0.96 -6.17
CA GLU A 149 17.13 2.31 -6.25
C GLU A 149 15.97 2.40 -7.25
N ILE A 150 16.14 1.86 -8.46
CA ILE A 150 15.12 1.88 -9.51
C ILE A 150 13.85 1.13 -9.05
N LEU A 151 14.01 -0.01 -8.39
CA LEU A 151 12.91 -0.85 -7.96
C LEU A 151 12.21 -0.33 -6.69
N THR A 152 12.94 0.31 -5.76
CA THR A 152 12.39 0.68 -4.43
C THR A 152 12.07 2.15 -4.27
N ALA A 153 12.50 3.02 -5.18
CA ALA A 153 12.17 4.44 -5.12
C ALA A 153 10.66 4.67 -5.00
N PRO A 154 10.21 5.64 -4.18
CA PRO A 154 8.81 6.01 -4.08
C PRO A 154 8.22 6.34 -5.45
N ILE A 155 7.01 5.85 -5.70
CA ILE A 155 6.29 6.14 -6.95
C ILE A 155 5.84 7.59 -6.93
N GLN A 156 6.17 8.34 -7.96
CA GLN A 156 5.74 9.72 -8.13
C GLN A 156 4.39 9.78 -8.85
N PRO A 157 3.56 10.82 -8.62
CA PRO A 157 2.26 10.93 -9.28
C PRO A 157 2.31 10.86 -10.80
N GLU A 158 3.38 11.36 -11.42
CA GLU A 158 3.60 11.35 -12.88
C GLU A 158 4.09 9.99 -13.43
N GLU A 159 4.37 9.03 -12.56
CA GLU A 159 4.71 7.66 -12.94
C GLU A 159 3.48 6.74 -13.00
N LEU A 160 2.35 7.18 -12.45
CA LEU A 160 1.12 6.38 -12.43
C LEU A 160 0.61 6.13 -13.87
N PRO A 161 -0.04 4.95 -14.10
CA PRO A 161 -0.62 4.59 -15.39
C PRO A 161 -1.73 5.54 -15.84
#